data_d66b27061884d80cce644e33afdf73d5
#
_entry.id   d66b27061884d80cce644e33afdf73d5
#
_cell.length_a   1.000
_cell.length_b   1.000
_cell.length_c   1.000
_cell.angle_alpha   90.00
_cell.angle_beta   90.00
_cell.angle_gamma   90.00
#
_symmetry.space_group_name_H-M   'P 1'
#
loop_
_entity.id
_entity.type
_entity.pdbx_description
1 polymer ?
#
loop_
_entity_poly.entity_id
_entity_poly.type
_entity_poly.pdbx_seq_one_letter_code
_entity_poly.pdbx_strand_id
1 'polypeptide(L)'
;DRIKDGYGLNQMLIDRALEDDVDTIITCDNGIAAMNEIAYGKENGMTIVVTDHHEVPYLEENGEKKYLLPPADAVVDPHRADCEYPFKGLCGAAVAYKLVEVLYRVSGKSEQEVEHLQESLMENVAIATIGDVMDLVGENRVFVKKGLELLKTTKNEGLHALMQCTGV
;
A
#
# COMPACT_ATOMS: atom_id res chain seq x y z
N ASP A 1 14.59 -1.73 -8.84
CA ASP A 1 15.04 -3.12 -9.12
C ASP A 1 15.54 -3.75 -7.81
N ARG A 2 14.88 -4.80 -7.34
CA ARG A 2 15.16 -5.45 -6.03
C ARG A 2 16.62 -5.93 -5.88
N ILE A 3 17.28 -6.24 -6.97
CA ILE A 3 18.68 -6.70 -6.96
C ILE A 3 19.64 -5.52 -6.87
N LYS A 4 19.34 -4.40 -7.54
CA LYS A 4 20.22 -3.22 -7.60
C LYS A 4 19.92 -2.24 -6.48
N ASP A 5 18.64 -2.00 -6.20
CA ASP A 5 18.18 -0.93 -5.32
C ASP A 5 17.84 -1.42 -3.90
N GLY A 6 17.87 -2.75 -3.68
CA GLY A 6 17.54 -3.36 -2.39
C GLY A 6 16.03 -3.53 -2.16
N TYR A 7 15.65 -3.71 -0.90
CA TYR A 7 14.28 -3.88 -0.45
C TYR A 7 13.80 -2.66 0.32
N GLY A 8 12.58 -2.19 0.02
CA GLY A 8 11.97 -1.05 0.69
C GLY A 8 12.55 0.30 0.27
N LEU A 9 12.21 1.32 1.04
CA LEU A 9 12.74 2.67 0.86
C LEU A 9 14.17 2.73 1.39
N ASN A 10 15.07 3.36 0.62
CA ASN A 10 16.45 3.61 1.04
C ASN A 10 16.92 5.00 0.57
N GLN A 11 18.04 5.46 1.13
CA GLN A 11 18.56 6.80 0.86
C GLN A 11 18.87 7.02 -0.63
N MET A 12 19.42 6.03 -1.32
CA MET A 12 19.75 6.15 -2.75
C MET A 12 18.49 6.41 -3.61
N LEU A 13 17.34 5.82 -3.26
CA LEU A 13 16.08 6.07 -3.96
C LEU A 13 15.56 7.48 -3.69
N ILE A 14 15.79 8.01 -2.49
CA ILE A 14 15.44 9.39 -2.15
C ILE A 14 16.35 10.37 -2.89
N ASP A 15 17.67 10.13 -2.92
CA ASP A 15 18.63 10.94 -3.67
C ASP A 15 18.24 11.01 -5.14
N ARG A 16 17.89 9.88 -5.73
CA ARG A 16 17.43 9.82 -7.11
C ARG A 16 16.12 10.57 -7.34
N ALA A 17 15.18 10.49 -6.41
CA ALA A 17 13.94 11.26 -6.50
C ALA A 17 14.22 12.77 -6.45
N LEU A 18 15.16 13.20 -5.61
CA LEU A 18 15.61 14.60 -5.55
C LEU A 18 16.31 15.04 -6.84
N GLU A 19 17.16 14.19 -7.44
CA GLU A 19 17.82 14.46 -8.73
C GLU A 19 16.81 14.58 -9.87
N ASP A 20 15.69 13.85 -9.80
CA ASP A 20 14.59 13.88 -10.79
C ASP A 20 13.54 14.98 -10.47
N ASP A 21 13.84 15.95 -9.57
CA ASP A 21 12.96 17.04 -9.13
C ASP A 21 11.60 16.55 -8.58
N VAL A 22 11.56 15.34 -7.97
CA VAL A 22 10.37 14.80 -7.31
C VAL A 22 10.23 15.45 -5.93
N ASP A 23 9.09 16.07 -5.67
CA ASP A 23 8.76 16.73 -4.40
C ASP A 23 7.95 15.88 -3.43
N THR A 24 7.32 14.81 -3.94
CA THR A 24 6.39 13.98 -3.16
C THR A 24 6.63 12.50 -3.39
N ILE A 25 6.79 11.75 -2.31
CA ILE A 25 6.89 10.29 -2.30
C ILE A 25 5.66 9.71 -1.59
N ILE A 26 4.99 8.76 -2.25
CA ILE A 26 3.97 7.92 -1.63
C ILE A 26 4.49 6.49 -1.64
N THR A 27 4.66 5.89 -0.46
CA THR A 27 5.02 4.47 -0.38
C THR A 27 3.78 3.59 -0.48
N CYS A 28 3.98 2.36 -0.94
CA CYS A 28 2.95 1.33 -0.93
C CYS A 28 3.60 0.02 -0.47
N ASP A 29 3.03 -0.61 0.55
CA ASP A 29 3.51 -1.88 1.08
C ASP A 29 4.94 -1.81 1.68
N ASN A 30 5.32 -0.64 2.13
CA ASN A 30 6.56 -0.38 2.87
C ASN A 30 6.57 1.03 3.49
N GLY A 31 7.55 1.28 4.36
CA GLY A 31 7.82 2.60 4.88
C GLY A 31 7.56 2.74 6.38
N ILE A 32 6.73 1.90 7.00
CA ILE A 32 6.42 2.02 8.43
C ILE A 32 7.68 1.89 9.33
N ALA A 33 8.68 1.14 8.88
CA ALA A 33 9.95 0.96 9.58
C ALA A 33 11.09 1.85 9.06
N ALA A 34 10.88 2.63 7.99
CA ALA A 34 11.91 3.43 7.31
C ALA A 34 12.13 4.80 7.98
N MET A 35 12.41 4.80 9.29
CA MET A 35 12.51 6.01 10.12
C MET A 35 13.56 6.99 9.61
N ASN A 36 14.78 6.48 9.35
CA ASN A 36 15.93 7.30 8.96
C ASN A 36 15.80 7.82 7.54
N GLU A 37 15.32 6.97 6.64
CA GLU A 37 15.13 7.29 5.23
C GLU A 37 14.06 8.38 5.07
N ILE A 38 12.97 8.25 5.78
CA ILE A 38 11.88 9.24 5.76
C ILE A 38 12.34 10.54 6.41
N ALA A 39 13.07 10.49 7.53
CA ALA A 39 13.67 11.68 8.14
C ALA A 39 14.59 12.41 7.14
N TYR A 40 15.45 11.66 6.45
CA TYR A 40 16.34 12.21 5.42
C TYR A 40 15.57 12.89 4.27
N GLY A 41 14.52 12.26 3.75
CA GLY A 41 13.68 12.88 2.72
C GLY A 41 12.98 14.14 3.22
N LYS A 42 12.49 14.14 4.46
CA LYS A 42 11.89 15.32 5.09
C LYS A 42 12.89 16.46 5.29
N GLU A 43 14.11 16.17 5.70
CA GLU A 43 15.20 17.17 5.83
C GLU A 43 15.57 17.81 4.49
N ASN A 44 15.37 17.09 3.38
CA ASN A 44 15.56 17.59 2.01
C ASN A 44 14.28 18.23 1.42
N GLY A 45 13.27 18.51 2.24
CA GLY A 45 12.07 19.27 1.84
C GLY A 45 10.99 18.46 1.11
N MET A 46 11.11 17.12 1.05
CA MET A 46 10.11 16.27 0.40
C MET A 46 8.83 16.15 1.23
N THR A 47 7.72 16.00 0.55
CA THR A 47 6.45 15.49 1.14
C THR A 47 6.45 13.97 1.09
N ILE A 48 6.24 13.30 2.22
CA ILE A 48 6.25 11.84 2.28
C ILE A 48 4.97 11.32 2.93
N VAL A 49 4.27 10.47 2.17
CA VAL A 49 3.08 9.77 2.64
C VAL A 49 3.39 8.27 2.68
N VAL A 50 3.29 7.67 3.85
CA VAL A 50 3.48 6.23 4.03
C VAL A 50 2.14 5.53 3.95
N THR A 51 2.02 4.51 3.08
CA THR A 51 0.94 3.53 3.13
C THR A 51 1.55 2.15 3.29
N ASP A 52 1.22 1.50 4.38
CA ASP A 52 1.81 0.22 4.77
C ASP A 52 0.77 -0.64 5.51
N HIS A 53 1.11 -1.89 5.76
CA HIS A 53 0.30 -2.85 6.51
C HIS A 53 1.13 -3.72 7.44
N HIS A 54 2.43 -3.48 7.51
CA HIS A 54 3.33 -4.22 8.40
C HIS A 54 3.14 -3.77 9.85
N GLU A 55 3.59 -4.61 10.79
CA GLU A 55 3.56 -4.29 12.22
C GLU A 55 4.35 -3.02 12.52
N VAL A 56 3.73 -2.10 13.26
CA VAL A 56 4.39 -0.86 13.67
C VAL A 56 5.53 -1.18 14.64
N PRO A 57 6.77 -0.76 14.35
CA PRO A 57 7.90 -0.94 15.27
C PRO A 57 7.63 -0.33 16.64
N TYR A 58 8.14 -0.94 17.69
CA TYR A 58 8.01 -0.42 19.05
C TYR A 58 9.27 -0.63 19.88
N LEU A 59 9.46 0.21 20.88
CA LEU A 59 10.41 0.01 21.96
C LEU A 59 9.64 -0.49 23.19
N GLU A 60 10.26 -1.37 23.97
CA GLU A 60 9.71 -1.79 25.25
C GLU A 60 10.39 -0.99 26.35
N GLU A 61 9.63 -0.11 27.00
CA GLU A 61 10.10 0.72 28.12
C GLU A 61 9.23 0.43 29.36
N ASN A 62 9.83 -0.06 30.42
CA ASN A 62 9.14 -0.38 31.69
C ASN A 62 7.97 -1.37 31.56
N GLY A 63 8.01 -2.29 30.57
CA GLY A 63 6.94 -3.26 30.33
C GLY A 63 5.78 -2.69 29.48
N GLU A 64 5.92 -1.48 28.97
CA GLU A 64 4.96 -0.85 28.05
C GLU A 64 5.55 -0.74 26.63
N LYS A 65 4.72 -0.94 25.62
CA LYS A 65 5.11 -0.76 24.22
C LYS A 65 4.93 0.69 23.79
N LYS A 66 6.03 1.32 23.39
CA LYS A 66 6.03 2.64 22.79
C LYS A 66 6.21 2.49 21.29
N TYR A 67 5.11 2.62 20.55
CA TYR A 67 5.12 2.52 19.08
C TYR A 67 5.86 3.68 18.42
N LEU A 68 6.63 3.37 17.39
CA LEU A 68 7.44 4.31 16.65
C LEU A 68 6.82 4.52 15.27
N LEU A 69 6.48 5.75 14.94
CA LEU A 69 6.03 6.12 13.59
C LEU A 69 7.12 6.91 12.87
N PRO A 70 7.31 6.67 11.55
CA PRO A 70 8.23 7.47 10.77
C PRO A 70 7.77 8.93 10.70
N PRO A 71 8.70 9.91 10.59
CA PRO A 71 8.39 11.33 10.57
C PRO A 71 7.85 11.79 9.19
N ALA A 72 6.91 11.03 8.63
CA ALA A 72 6.21 11.33 7.39
C ALA A 72 5.12 12.39 7.60
N ASP A 73 4.66 13.03 6.53
CA ASP A 73 3.53 13.98 6.56
C ASP A 73 2.21 13.27 6.90
N ALA A 74 2.08 12.03 6.44
CA ALA A 74 0.97 11.15 6.82
C ALA A 74 1.42 9.69 6.81
N VAL A 75 0.84 8.91 7.73
CA VAL A 75 1.06 7.46 7.82
C VAL A 75 -0.30 6.77 7.84
N VAL A 76 -0.57 5.97 6.82
CA VAL A 76 -1.76 5.14 6.68
C VAL A 76 -1.36 3.69 6.88
N ASP A 77 -1.70 3.15 8.05
CA ASP A 77 -1.43 1.77 8.40
C ASP A 77 -2.50 1.27 9.37
N PRO A 78 -3.17 0.15 9.08
CA PRO A 78 -4.21 -0.39 9.96
C PRO A 78 -3.67 -0.87 11.32
N HIS A 79 -2.37 -1.18 11.45
CA HIS A 79 -1.75 -1.64 12.70
C HIS A 79 -1.35 -0.50 13.66
N ARG A 80 -1.51 0.76 13.28
CA ARG A 80 -1.30 1.88 14.19
C ARG A 80 -2.23 1.75 15.41
N ALA A 81 -1.70 2.08 16.59
CA ALA A 81 -2.45 1.98 17.83
C ALA A 81 -3.68 2.92 17.88
N ASP A 82 -3.62 4.04 17.18
CA ASP A 82 -4.70 5.03 17.05
C ASP A 82 -5.63 4.80 15.85
N CYS A 83 -5.41 3.75 15.06
CA CYS A 83 -6.24 3.44 13.91
C CYS A 83 -7.55 2.75 14.34
N GLU A 84 -8.68 3.36 14.02
CA GLU A 84 -10.03 2.84 14.31
C GLU A 84 -10.58 1.93 13.20
N TYR A 85 -9.83 1.72 12.11
CA TYR A 85 -10.29 0.85 11.05
C TYR A 85 -10.51 -0.58 11.57
N PRO A 86 -11.70 -1.16 11.38
CA PRO A 86 -12.10 -2.38 12.09
C PRO A 86 -11.37 -3.65 11.65
N PHE A 87 -10.87 -3.68 10.41
CA PHE A 87 -10.20 -4.84 9.84
C PHE A 87 -8.69 -4.56 9.65
N LYS A 88 -7.86 -5.20 10.47
CA LYS A 88 -6.41 -4.96 10.49
C LYS A 88 -5.62 -5.81 9.48
N GLY A 89 -6.20 -6.89 9.00
CA GLY A 89 -5.51 -7.88 8.16
C GLY A 89 -5.48 -7.54 6.66
N LEU A 90 -5.44 -6.27 6.27
CA LEU A 90 -5.31 -5.85 4.88
C LEU A 90 -3.86 -6.02 4.40
N CYS A 91 -3.64 -6.41 3.14
CA CYS A 91 -2.32 -6.30 2.49
C CYS A 91 -2.05 -4.87 2.03
N GLY A 92 -0.80 -4.55 1.68
CA GLY A 92 -0.39 -3.21 1.23
C GLY A 92 -1.20 -2.71 0.02
N ALA A 93 -1.48 -3.57 -0.94
CA ALA A 93 -2.33 -3.24 -2.09
C ALA A 93 -3.78 -2.90 -1.69
N ALA A 94 -4.33 -3.58 -0.67
CA ALA A 94 -5.67 -3.28 -0.17
C ALA A 94 -5.70 -1.94 0.58
N VAL A 95 -4.64 -1.59 1.32
CA VAL A 95 -4.49 -0.25 1.93
C VAL A 95 -4.43 0.82 0.85
N ALA A 96 -3.61 0.63 -0.19
CA ALA A 96 -3.53 1.56 -1.32
C ALA A 96 -4.88 1.70 -2.05
N TYR A 97 -5.60 0.60 -2.25
CA TYR A 97 -6.94 0.60 -2.83
C TYR A 97 -7.91 1.48 -2.03
N LYS A 98 -7.91 1.37 -0.69
CA LYS A 98 -8.73 2.22 0.18
C LYS A 98 -8.33 3.70 0.09
N LEU A 99 -7.03 4.00 0.02
CA LEU A 99 -6.57 5.36 -0.18
C LEU A 99 -7.08 5.95 -1.51
N VAL A 100 -6.95 5.20 -2.60
CA VAL A 100 -7.40 5.64 -3.93
C VAL A 100 -8.91 5.85 -3.98
N GLU A 101 -9.69 4.98 -3.34
CA GLU A 101 -11.14 5.14 -3.18
C GLU A 101 -11.49 6.48 -2.51
N VAL A 102 -10.84 6.79 -1.38
CA VAL A 102 -11.06 8.05 -0.65
C VAL A 102 -10.63 9.24 -1.50
N LEU A 103 -9.48 9.18 -2.17
CA LEU A 103 -9.00 10.25 -3.04
C LEU A 103 -9.99 10.57 -4.16
N TYR A 104 -10.59 9.56 -4.78
CA TYR A 104 -11.63 9.76 -5.80
C TYR A 104 -12.88 10.47 -5.24
N ARG A 105 -13.33 10.04 -4.04
CA ARG A 105 -14.48 10.67 -3.37
C ARG A 105 -14.20 12.13 -3.02
N VAL A 106 -13.05 12.44 -2.42
CA VAL A 106 -12.71 13.82 -2.05
C VAL A 106 -12.39 14.70 -3.26
N SER A 107 -12.04 14.11 -4.40
CA SER A 107 -11.85 14.81 -5.67
C SER A 107 -13.19 15.15 -6.37
N GLY A 108 -14.33 14.83 -5.75
CA GLY A 108 -15.66 15.13 -6.27
C GLY A 108 -16.09 14.22 -7.42
N LYS A 109 -15.47 13.03 -7.55
CA LYS A 109 -15.91 12.02 -8.50
C LYS A 109 -17.27 11.45 -8.14
N SER A 110 -18.07 11.12 -9.15
CA SER A 110 -19.37 10.49 -8.97
C SER A 110 -19.24 9.07 -8.39
N GLU A 111 -20.28 8.58 -7.73
CA GLU A 111 -20.28 7.19 -7.23
C GLU A 111 -20.04 6.17 -8.34
N GLN A 112 -20.54 6.41 -9.55
CA GLN A 112 -20.28 5.52 -10.70
C GLN A 112 -18.79 5.49 -11.10
N GLU A 113 -18.09 6.63 -11.05
CA GLU A 113 -16.65 6.68 -11.31
C GLU A 113 -15.87 5.94 -10.20
N VAL A 114 -16.31 6.08 -8.94
CA VAL A 114 -15.71 5.35 -7.81
C VAL A 114 -15.94 3.84 -7.95
N GLU A 115 -17.15 3.41 -8.25
CA GLU A 115 -17.46 1.99 -8.48
C GLU A 115 -16.66 1.40 -9.64
N HIS A 116 -16.54 2.12 -10.75
CA HIS A 116 -15.74 1.68 -11.90
C HIS A 116 -14.26 1.55 -11.54
N LEU A 117 -13.71 2.50 -10.79
CA LEU A 117 -12.35 2.42 -10.27
C LEU A 117 -12.17 1.20 -9.38
N GLN A 118 -13.08 1.00 -8.42
CA GLN A 118 -13.05 -0.13 -7.51
C GLN A 118 -13.04 -1.47 -8.26
N GLU A 119 -13.84 -1.61 -9.29
CA GLU A 119 -13.86 -2.82 -10.12
C GLU A 119 -12.55 -3.00 -10.89
N SER A 120 -12.00 -1.94 -11.45
CA SER A 120 -10.75 -2.01 -12.23
C SER A 120 -9.51 -2.39 -11.40
N LEU A 121 -9.53 -2.12 -10.10
CA LEU A 121 -8.42 -2.42 -9.18
C LEU A 121 -8.60 -3.76 -8.43
N MET A 122 -9.82 -4.29 -8.40
CA MET A 122 -10.18 -5.44 -7.57
C MET A 122 -9.38 -6.71 -7.91
N GLU A 123 -9.07 -6.92 -9.18
CA GLU A 123 -8.26 -8.06 -9.62
C GLU A 123 -6.85 -8.00 -9.01
N ASN A 124 -6.23 -6.83 -9.01
CA ASN A 124 -4.91 -6.61 -8.44
C ASN A 124 -4.91 -6.79 -6.91
N VAL A 125 -5.94 -6.28 -6.23
CA VAL A 125 -6.10 -6.46 -4.78
C VAL A 125 -6.25 -7.93 -4.42
N ALA A 126 -7.03 -8.69 -5.20
CA ALA A 126 -7.20 -10.13 -4.97
C ALA A 126 -5.89 -10.90 -5.13
N ILE A 127 -5.14 -10.63 -6.21
CA ILE A 127 -3.83 -11.25 -6.47
C ILE A 127 -2.86 -10.92 -5.36
N ALA A 128 -2.77 -9.64 -4.96
CA ALA A 128 -1.87 -9.21 -3.91
C ALA A 128 -2.23 -9.83 -2.55
N THR A 129 -3.52 -9.87 -2.20
CA THR A 129 -4.01 -10.49 -0.95
C THR A 129 -3.60 -11.97 -0.85
N ILE A 130 -3.69 -12.70 -1.96
CA ILE A 130 -3.28 -14.12 -2.02
C ILE A 130 -1.75 -14.22 -2.02
N GLY A 131 -1.07 -13.39 -2.81
CA GLY A 131 0.39 -13.42 -2.96
C GLY A 131 1.12 -13.08 -1.66
N ASP A 132 0.53 -12.20 -0.85
CA ASP A 132 1.03 -11.81 0.47
C ASP A 132 0.58 -12.76 1.60
N VAL A 133 -0.09 -13.85 1.23
CA VAL A 133 -0.52 -14.93 2.14
C VAL A 133 -1.41 -14.42 3.27
N MET A 134 -2.23 -13.40 3.01
CA MET A 134 -3.15 -12.85 4.00
C MET A 134 -4.30 -13.80 4.32
N ASP A 135 -4.76 -13.79 5.57
CA ASP A 135 -5.93 -14.57 5.97
C ASP A 135 -7.18 -14.21 5.14
N LEU A 136 -7.80 -15.21 4.50
CA LEU A 136 -8.98 -15.03 3.65
C LEU A 136 -10.28 -14.95 4.48
N VAL A 137 -10.31 -14.01 5.42
CA VAL A 137 -11.45 -13.71 6.29
C VAL A 137 -11.91 -12.26 6.09
N GLY A 138 -13.05 -11.87 6.61
CA GLY A 138 -13.54 -10.50 6.57
C GLY A 138 -13.49 -9.89 5.17
N GLU A 139 -12.90 -8.70 5.02
CA GLU A 139 -12.79 -7.99 3.75
C GLU A 139 -11.92 -8.74 2.74
N ASN A 140 -10.84 -9.38 3.16
CA ASN A 140 -9.95 -10.13 2.27
C ASN A 140 -10.71 -11.22 1.51
N ARG A 141 -11.64 -11.91 2.17
CA ARG A 141 -12.48 -12.91 1.52
C ARG A 141 -13.36 -12.28 0.44
N VAL A 142 -13.87 -11.08 0.69
CA VAL A 142 -14.70 -10.35 -0.29
C VAL A 142 -13.85 -9.94 -1.49
N PHE A 143 -12.68 -9.34 -1.25
CA PHE A 143 -11.74 -8.93 -2.29
C PHE A 143 -11.33 -10.09 -3.18
N VAL A 144 -10.88 -11.19 -2.57
CA VAL A 144 -10.43 -12.37 -3.30
C VAL A 144 -11.56 -13.00 -4.10
N LYS A 145 -12.75 -13.19 -3.50
CA LYS A 145 -13.89 -13.75 -4.22
C LYS A 145 -14.29 -12.90 -5.43
N LYS A 146 -14.43 -11.58 -5.25
CA LYS A 146 -14.84 -10.67 -6.33
C LYS A 146 -13.74 -10.54 -7.39
N GLY A 147 -12.48 -10.39 -6.98
CA GLY A 147 -11.36 -10.24 -7.91
C GLY A 147 -11.11 -11.49 -8.74
N LEU A 148 -11.19 -12.70 -8.16
CA LEU A 148 -11.08 -13.95 -8.93
C LEU A 148 -12.23 -14.14 -9.92
N GLU A 149 -13.41 -13.62 -9.64
CA GLU A 149 -14.52 -13.63 -10.61
C GLU A 149 -14.23 -12.68 -11.78
N LEU A 150 -13.74 -11.48 -11.51
CA LEU A 150 -13.38 -10.48 -12.53
C LEU A 150 -12.22 -10.97 -13.40
N LEU A 151 -11.23 -11.64 -12.85
CA LEU A 151 -10.10 -12.22 -13.58
C LEU A 151 -10.52 -13.12 -14.74
N LYS A 152 -11.64 -13.82 -14.65
CA LYS A 152 -12.15 -14.70 -15.72
C LYS A 152 -12.46 -13.94 -17.02
N THR A 153 -12.73 -12.66 -16.92
CA THR A 153 -13.09 -11.76 -18.02
C THR A 153 -12.26 -10.49 -18.02
N THR A 154 -11.04 -10.59 -17.49
CA THR A 154 -10.15 -9.45 -17.31
C THR A 154 -9.92 -8.69 -18.63
N LYS A 155 -9.94 -7.37 -18.53
CA LYS A 155 -9.56 -6.46 -19.60
C LYS A 155 -8.13 -5.94 -19.44
N ASN A 156 -7.44 -6.34 -18.39
CA ASN A 156 -6.05 -5.99 -18.15
C ASN A 156 -5.16 -6.87 -19.02
N GLU A 157 -4.56 -6.25 -20.05
CA GLU A 157 -3.70 -6.92 -21.04
C GLU A 157 -2.53 -7.68 -20.37
N GLY A 158 -1.96 -7.09 -19.30
CA GLY A 158 -0.86 -7.72 -18.56
C GLY A 158 -1.30 -8.98 -17.81
N LEU A 159 -2.44 -8.93 -17.13
CA LEU A 159 -3.01 -10.08 -16.43
C LEU A 159 -3.44 -11.17 -17.42
N HIS A 160 -4.07 -10.78 -18.52
CA HIS A 160 -4.45 -11.71 -19.59
C HIS A 160 -3.23 -12.43 -20.17
N ALA A 161 -2.15 -11.70 -20.48
CA ALA A 161 -0.91 -12.29 -20.98
C ALA A 161 -0.26 -13.23 -19.94
N LEU A 162 -0.26 -12.84 -18.66
CA LEU A 162 0.27 -13.67 -17.57
C LEU A 162 -0.50 -14.99 -17.44
N MET A 163 -1.83 -14.94 -17.47
CA MET A 163 -2.69 -16.14 -17.42
C MET A 163 -2.41 -17.07 -18.60
N GLN A 164 -2.27 -16.54 -19.82
CA GLN A 164 -1.90 -17.33 -20.98
C GLN A 164 -0.54 -18.02 -20.82
N CYS A 165 0.47 -17.30 -20.31
CA CYS A 165 1.81 -17.85 -20.10
C CYS A 165 1.85 -18.93 -19.02
N THR A 166 0.96 -18.86 -18.03
CA THR A 166 0.90 -19.81 -16.91
C THR A 166 -0.07 -20.97 -17.14
N GLY A 167 -0.86 -20.92 -18.21
CA GLY A 167 -1.83 -21.96 -18.55
C GLY A 167 -3.09 -21.97 -17.66
N VAL A 168 -3.43 -20.83 -17.09
CA VAL A 168 -4.62 -20.62 -16.23
C VAL A 168 -5.72 -19.93 -17.02
#